data_25bc0fcef750033f828bdc233e8dea9f
#
_entry.id   25bc0fcef750033f828bdc233e8dea9f
#
_cell.length_a   1.000
_cell.length_b   1.000
_cell.length_c   1.000
_cell.angle_alpha   90.00
_cell.angle_beta   90.00
_cell.angle_gamma   90.00
#
_symmetry.space_group_name_H-M   'P 1'
#
loop_
_entity.id
_entity.type
_entity.pdbx_description
1 polymer ?
#
loop_
_entity_poly.entity_id
_entity_poly.type
_entity_poly.pdbx_seq_one_letter_code
_entity_poly.pdbx_strand_id
1 'polypeptide(L)'
;TNLMLEVQIAQEYTGQQRHVCYLLPWFREILDFRTHNGKPYDTVKDIVSGKNSGSRCCGMTTVINTGNDPNWTGHDLAAANLYGYGRLAFETALSPEAIAAEWIRLTLGEDPLVRETVMTILMMSWPTYEKYTAPLAIGWMVAPYNHFDPSVDGYEYDRWGTYHRISHSAIGRDRSSRGTGYSQQYFEPLASMYDSIDTCPEEMLLFFHRVRFDHVLSTGETLLQHIYNTHFEGVEDVERMLALWQALEGRVDEAVYERVLGRMRFQLTHAKEWRDCINTYM
;
A
#
# COMPACT_ATOMS: atom_id res chain seq x y z
N THR A 1 -27.22 7.43 9.11
CA THR A 1 -26.54 6.20 8.66
C THR A 1 -25.37 5.95 9.57
N ASN A 2 -25.25 4.74 10.08
CA ASN A 2 -24.07 4.29 10.83
C ASN A 2 -23.07 3.71 9.84
N LEU A 3 -21.80 4.10 9.93
CA LEU A 3 -20.75 3.62 9.04
C LEU A 3 -19.51 3.29 9.84
N MET A 4 -18.93 2.13 9.56
CA MET A 4 -17.62 1.72 10.06
C MET A 4 -16.67 1.59 8.88
N LEU A 5 -15.46 2.16 8.99
CA LEU A 5 -14.37 1.93 8.07
C LEU A 5 -13.53 0.77 8.62
N GLU A 6 -13.38 -0.28 7.84
CA GLU A 6 -12.41 -1.34 8.13
C GLU A 6 -11.14 -1.11 7.32
N VAL A 7 -10.00 -1.19 7.99
CA VAL A 7 -8.68 -1.19 7.37
C VAL A 7 -7.95 -2.48 7.69
N GLN A 8 -7.07 -2.91 6.80
CA GLN A 8 -6.34 -4.17 6.97
C GLN A 8 -4.88 -3.91 7.33
N ILE A 9 -4.54 -4.02 8.61
CA ILE A 9 -3.14 -4.02 9.06
C ILE A 9 -2.50 -5.40 8.97
N ALA A 10 -3.28 -6.41 8.59
CA ALA A 10 -2.81 -7.75 8.24
C ALA A 10 -1.89 -7.76 7.01
N GLN A 11 -1.78 -6.65 6.30
CA GLN A 11 -0.98 -6.49 5.09
C GLN A 11 -1.33 -7.54 4.02
N GLU A 12 -2.58 -7.98 3.93
CA GLU A 12 -3.04 -8.75 2.78
C GLU A 12 -2.77 -7.92 1.51
N TYR A 13 -2.17 -8.51 0.50
CA TYR A 13 -1.66 -7.83 -0.70
C TYR A 13 -0.55 -6.77 -0.48
N THR A 14 -0.08 -6.56 0.75
CA THR A 14 1.03 -5.64 1.06
C THR A 14 2.14 -6.31 1.86
N GLY A 15 2.41 -7.59 1.54
CA GLY A 15 3.52 -8.36 2.10
C GLY A 15 3.17 -9.24 3.29
N GLN A 16 1.90 -9.38 3.65
CA GLN A 16 1.37 -10.32 4.67
C GLN A 16 2.15 -10.30 6.00
N GLN A 17 2.54 -9.13 6.48
CA GLN A 17 3.35 -8.96 7.69
C GLN A 17 4.71 -9.71 7.63
N ARG A 18 5.15 -10.09 6.44
CA ARG A 18 6.46 -10.70 6.17
C ARG A 18 7.43 -9.70 5.55
N HIS A 19 6.90 -8.65 4.90
CA HIS A 19 7.64 -7.52 4.38
C HIS A 19 7.42 -6.28 5.26
N VAL A 20 8.38 -5.37 5.24
CA VAL A 20 8.17 -4.03 5.76
C VAL A 20 7.27 -3.28 4.79
N CYS A 21 6.12 -2.85 5.27
CA CYS A 21 5.21 -1.95 4.57
C CYS A 21 4.44 -1.15 5.63
N TYR A 22 4.83 0.12 5.80
CA TYR A 22 4.20 1.01 6.78
C TYR A 22 2.99 1.67 6.16
N LEU A 23 1.80 1.31 6.62
CA LEU A 23 0.52 1.64 5.99
C LEU A 23 -0.07 2.99 6.44
N LEU A 24 0.50 3.63 7.45
CA LEU A 24 -0.10 4.84 8.04
C LEU A 24 -0.15 6.04 7.08
N PRO A 25 0.83 6.27 6.19
CA PRO A 25 0.71 7.28 5.15
C PRO A 25 -0.53 7.06 4.28
N TRP A 26 -0.74 5.83 3.82
CA TRP A 26 -1.91 5.45 3.04
C TRP A 26 -3.22 5.61 3.81
N PHE A 27 -3.29 5.14 5.05
CA PHE A 27 -4.49 5.32 5.88
C PHE A 27 -4.80 6.80 6.13
N ARG A 28 -3.76 7.64 6.24
CA ARG A 28 -3.94 9.08 6.38
C ARG A 28 -4.53 9.70 5.11
N GLU A 29 -4.05 9.32 3.94
CA GLU A 29 -4.62 9.75 2.66
C GLU A 29 -6.09 9.35 2.54
N ILE A 30 -6.45 8.11 2.90
CA ILE A 30 -7.84 7.64 2.92
C ILE A 30 -8.70 8.51 3.85
N LEU A 31 -8.22 8.80 5.06
CA LEU A 31 -8.97 9.60 6.04
C LEU A 31 -9.17 11.04 5.60
N ASP A 32 -8.20 11.62 4.90
CA ASP A 32 -8.26 12.98 4.39
C ASP A 32 -9.00 13.10 3.04
N PHE A 33 -9.28 11.98 2.38
CA PHE A 33 -9.94 11.96 1.08
C PHE A 33 -11.33 12.63 1.16
N ARG A 34 -11.60 13.53 0.23
CA ARG A 34 -12.89 14.23 0.11
C ARG A 34 -13.84 13.45 -0.79
N THR A 35 -15.01 13.13 -0.27
CA THR A 35 -16.02 12.34 -1.00
C THR A 35 -16.92 13.20 -1.90
N HIS A 36 -16.90 14.51 -1.77
CA HIS A 36 -17.74 15.46 -2.50
C HIS A 36 -19.25 15.13 -2.44
N ASN A 37 -19.71 14.57 -1.33
CA ASN A 37 -21.10 14.12 -1.16
C ASN A 37 -22.12 15.26 -0.97
N GLY A 38 -21.72 16.50 -1.18
CA GLY A 38 -22.58 17.68 -1.09
C GLY A 38 -22.94 18.13 0.33
N LYS A 39 -22.35 17.52 1.36
CA LYS A 39 -22.57 17.87 2.76
C LYS A 39 -21.36 18.57 3.37
N PRO A 40 -21.56 19.36 4.45
CA PRO A 40 -20.45 19.75 5.32
C PRO A 40 -19.75 18.52 5.91
N TYR A 41 -18.44 18.64 6.16
CA TYR A 41 -17.66 17.52 6.72
C TYR A 41 -17.67 16.28 5.81
N ASP A 42 -17.18 16.43 4.58
CA ASP A 42 -17.23 15.43 3.53
C ASP A 42 -15.95 14.57 3.38
N THR A 43 -15.00 14.69 4.29
CA THR A 43 -13.84 13.78 4.32
C THR A 43 -14.21 12.43 4.91
N VAL A 44 -13.46 11.39 4.56
CA VAL A 44 -13.68 10.05 5.13
C VAL A 44 -13.60 10.09 6.66
N LYS A 45 -12.63 10.81 7.25
CA LYS A 45 -12.53 10.97 8.71
C LYS A 45 -13.76 11.64 9.33
N ASP A 46 -14.37 12.59 8.64
CA ASP A 46 -15.61 13.23 9.13
C ASP A 46 -16.79 12.29 9.07
N ILE A 47 -16.83 11.40 8.06
CA ILE A 47 -17.86 10.39 7.91
C ILE A 47 -17.72 9.33 9.00
N VAL A 48 -16.53 8.77 9.20
CA VAL A 48 -16.30 7.72 10.22
C VAL A 48 -16.32 8.24 11.65
N SER A 49 -16.13 9.54 11.87
CA SER A 49 -16.35 10.19 13.18
C SER A 49 -17.83 10.50 13.45
N GLY A 50 -18.70 10.31 12.46
CA GLY A 50 -20.12 10.62 12.56
C GLY A 50 -20.49 12.08 12.38
N LYS A 51 -19.54 13.01 12.18
CA LYS A 51 -19.79 14.44 11.97
C LYS A 51 -20.66 14.70 10.75
N ASN A 52 -20.44 13.97 9.66
CA ASN A 52 -21.20 14.11 8.42
C ASN A 52 -22.67 13.71 8.57
N SER A 53 -22.96 12.68 9.38
CA SER A 53 -24.30 12.11 9.54
C SER A 53 -24.99 12.46 10.87
N GLY A 54 -24.28 13.06 11.83
CA GLY A 54 -24.74 13.27 13.19
C GLY A 54 -24.87 11.97 14.00
N SER A 55 -24.34 10.85 13.50
CA SER A 55 -24.41 9.55 14.16
C SER A 55 -23.34 9.38 15.22
N ARG A 56 -23.68 8.75 16.34
CA ARG A 56 -22.75 8.32 17.39
C ARG A 56 -22.26 6.87 17.20
N CYS A 57 -22.77 6.18 16.19
CA CYS A 57 -22.46 4.77 15.90
C CYS A 57 -21.62 4.63 14.63
N CYS A 58 -20.65 5.53 14.42
CA CYS A 58 -19.65 5.46 13.39
C CYS A 58 -18.29 5.19 14.01
N GLY A 59 -17.31 4.74 13.22
CA GLY A 59 -15.97 4.49 13.73
C GLY A 59 -15.06 3.80 12.74
N MET A 60 -13.93 3.33 13.25
CA MET A 60 -12.96 2.53 12.50
C MET A 60 -12.77 1.18 13.18
N THR A 61 -12.49 0.18 12.39
CA THR A 61 -12.08 -1.16 12.81
C THR A 61 -10.91 -1.63 11.97
N THR A 62 -10.24 -2.69 12.40
CA THR A 62 -9.12 -3.26 11.67
C THR A 62 -9.08 -4.78 11.77
N VAL A 63 -8.50 -5.39 10.74
CA VAL A 63 -8.14 -6.81 10.71
C VAL A 63 -6.63 -6.94 10.82
N ILE A 64 -6.19 -7.87 11.67
CA ILE A 64 -4.79 -8.22 11.86
C ILE A 64 -4.65 -9.74 11.93
N ASN A 65 -3.60 -10.28 11.30
CA ASN A 65 -3.18 -11.64 11.54
C ASN A 65 -2.28 -11.70 12.76
N THR A 66 -2.54 -12.64 13.64
CA THR A 66 -1.72 -12.90 14.82
C THR A 66 -1.22 -14.34 14.80
N GLY A 67 0.04 -14.52 15.15
CA GLY A 67 0.67 -15.83 15.27
C GLY A 67 1.08 -16.13 16.70
N ASN A 68 1.73 -17.27 16.89
CA ASN A 68 2.33 -17.70 18.15
C ASN A 68 3.86 -17.48 18.19
N ASP A 69 4.37 -16.73 17.24
CA ASP A 69 5.77 -16.27 17.21
C ASP A 69 6.02 -15.26 18.34
N PRO A 70 7.24 -15.14 18.91
CA PRO A 70 7.58 -14.06 19.85
C PRO A 70 7.22 -12.67 19.34
N ASN A 71 7.31 -12.46 18.03
CA ASN A 71 6.70 -11.33 17.36
C ASN A 71 5.39 -11.75 16.69
N TRP A 72 4.31 -11.69 17.43
CA TRP A 72 2.97 -12.10 16.99
C TRP A 72 2.41 -11.30 15.79
N THR A 73 3.02 -10.17 15.43
CA THR A 73 2.71 -9.41 14.21
C THR A 73 3.45 -9.92 12.97
N GLY A 74 4.31 -10.95 13.10
CA GLY A 74 5.06 -11.57 12.01
C GLY A 74 6.34 -10.85 11.60
N HIS A 75 6.41 -9.53 11.71
CA HIS A 75 7.59 -8.70 11.48
C HIS A 75 7.66 -7.62 12.57
N ASP A 76 8.81 -7.45 13.22
CA ASP A 76 8.95 -6.49 14.32
C ASP A 76 8.53 -5.07 13.89
N LEU A 77 8.89 -4.63 12.68
CA LEU A 77 8.49 -3.32 12.17
C LEU A 77 7.00 -3.27 11.75
N ALA A 78 6.34 -4.40 11.50
CA ALA A 78 4.91 -4.41 11.22
C ALA A 78 4.06 -4.05 12.45
N ALA A 79 4.62 -4.19 13.65
CA ALA A 79 3.97 -3.72 14.87
C ALA A 79 3.69 -2.21 14.86
N ALA A 80 4.44 -1.43 14.06
CA ALA A 80 4.17 -0.01 13.86
C ALA A 80 2.79 0.24 13.23
N ASN A 81 2.31 -0.66 12.38
CA ASN A 81 0.98 -0.55 11.78
C ASN A 81 -0.14 -0.72 12.82
N LEU A 82 0.00 -1.67 13.74
CA LEU A 82 -0.97 -1.88 14.80
C LEU A 82 -0.99 -0.69 15.77
N TYR A 83 0.19 -0.25 16.22
CA TYR A 83 0.31 0.93 17.08
C TYR A 83 -0.29 2.16 16.39
N GLY A 84 0.08 2.36 15.14
CA GLY A 84 -0.35 3.50 14.36
C GLY A 84 -1.84 3.51 14.07
N TYR A 85 -2.45 2.36 13.77
CA TYR A 85 -3.90 2.25 13.67
C TYR A 85 -4.59 2.74 14.95
N GLY A 86 -4.15 2.27 16.10
CA GLY A 86 -4.70 2.70 17.39
C GLY A 86 -4.59 4.20 17.62
N ARG A 87 -3.44 4.80 17.24
CA ARG A 87 -3.24 6.25 17.32
C ARG A 87 -4.14 7.04 16.38
N LEU A 88 -4.27 6.61 15.11
CA LEU A 88 -5.16 7.25 14.13
C LEU A 88 -6.64 7.09 14.49
N ALA A 89 -7.06 5.94 15.01
CA ALA A 89 -8.45 5.73 15.43
C ALA A 89 -8.84 6.64 16.60
N PHE A 90 -7.88 6.96 17.49
CA PHE A 90 -8.09 7.86 18.63
C PHE A 90 -7.98 9.34 18.21
N GLU A 91 -6.98 9.69 17.40
CA GLU A 91 -6.71 11.07 16.95
C GLU A 91 -6.33 11.09 15.48
N THR A 92 -7.33 11.31 14.64
CA THR A 92 -7.19 11.29 13.16
C THR A 92 -6.34 12.45 12.60
N ALA A 93 -5.97 13.43 13.41
CA ALA A 93 -5.13 14.56 12.99
C ALA A 93 -3.62 14.28 13.07
N LEU A 94 -3.21 13.20 13.73
CA LEU A 94 -1.79 12.86 13.83
C LEU A 94 -1.19 12.52 12.47
N SER A 95 0.04 12.98 12.25
CA SER A 95 0.77 12.61 11.03
C SER A 95 1.40 11.22 11.17
N PRO A 96 1.58 10.49 10.06
CA PRO A 96 2.25 9.20 10.06
C PRO A 96 3.66 9.26 10.66
N GLU A 97 4.40 10.36 10.40
CA GLU A 97 5.74 10.58 10.94
C GLU A 97 5.74 10.77 12.44
N ALA A 98 4.78 11.54 12.97
CA ALA A 98 4.66 11.73 14.43
C ALA A 98 4.35 10.41 15.13
N ILE A 99 3.46 9.61 14.56
CA ILE A 99 3.11 8.28 15.07
C ILE A 99 4.33 7.34 15.00
N ALA A 100 5.04 7.31 13.88
CA ALA A 100 6.25 6.50 13.73
C ALA A 100 7.33 6.90 14.73
N ALA A 101 7.56 8.21 14.94
CA ALA A 101 8.52 8.69 15.92
C ALA A 101 8.18 8.26 17.34
N GLU A 102 6.91 8.32 17.70
CA GLU A 102 6.41 7.84 19.01
C GLU A 102 6.64 6.33 19.17
N TRP A 103 6.26 5.54 18.17
CA TRP A 103 6.44 4.09 18.18
C TRP A 103 7.91 3.67 18.26
N ILE A 104 8.78 4.28 17.44
CA ILE A 104 10.22 4.00 17.43
C ILE A 104 10.82 4.25 18.82
N ARG A 105 10.50 5.41 19.41
CA ARG A 105 10.98 5.77 20.75
C ARG A 105 10.56 4.76 21.81
N LEU A 106 9.31 4.32 21.77
CA LEU A 106 8.74 3.37 22.76
C LEU A 106 9.27 1.95 22.58
N THR A 107 9.66 1.58 21.37
CA THR A 107 10.00 0.18 21.02
C THR A 107 11.50 -0.05 20.87
N LEU A 108 12.23 0.91 20.25
CA LEU A 108 13.65 0.78 19.92
C LEU A 108 14.54 1.75 20.69
N GLY A 109 13.97 2.70 21.45
CA GLY A 109 14.70 3.61 22.32
C GLY A 109 15.00 4.97 21.69
N GLU A 110 15.99 5.67 22.27
CA GLU A 110 16.24 7.10 22.03
C GLU A 110 17.52 7.35 21.17
N ASP A 111 18.21 6.29 20.72
CA ASP A 111 19.40 6.47 19.88
C ASP A 111 19.04 7.27 18.61
N PRO A 112 19.66 8.43 18.36
CA PRO A 112 19.30 9.28 17.23
C PRO A 112 19.46 8.60 15.87
N LEU A 113 20.50 7.77 15.70
CA LEU A 113 20.74 7.05 14.46
C LEU A 113 19.67 5.99 14.23
N VAL A 114 19.27 5.24 15.27
CA VAL A 114 18.17 4.26 15.18
C VAL A 114 16.89 4.96 14.79
N ARG A 115 16.57 6.08 15.42
CA ARG A 115 15.34 6.84 15.15
C ARG A 115 15.26 7.34 13.71
N GLU A 116 16.33 7.98 13.22
CA GLU A 116 16.39 8.50 11.85
C GLU A 116 16.34 7.38 10.81
N THR A 117 17.11 6.32 11.02
CA THR A 117 17.18 5.18 10.10
C THR A 117 15.86 4.44 10.02
N VAL A 118 15.26 4.09 11.15
CA VAL A 118 13.97 3.35 11.16
C VAL A 118 12.85 4.22 10.62
N MET A 119 12.83 5.53 10.93
CA MET A 119 11.91 6.48 10.31
C MET A 119 12.01 6.44 8.78
N THR A 120 13.23 6.51 8.25
CA THR A 120 13.48 6.45 6.80
C THR A 120 12.95 5.14 6.21
N ILE A 121 13.25 4.00 6.83
CA ILE A 121 12.77 2.69 6.39
C ILE A 121 11.24 2.64 6.38
N LEU A 122 10.58 3.06 7.45
CA LEU A 122 9.12 3.03 7.54
C LEU A 122 8.48 3.91 6.46
N MET A 123 8.94 5.16 6.32
CA MET A 123 8.31 6.09 5.39
C MET A 123 8.52 5.72 3.92
N MET A 124 9.64 5.09 3.55
CA MET A 124 9.86 4.65 2.18
C MET A 124 9.20 3.29 1.85
N SER A 125 8.83 2.49 2.85
CA SER A 125 8.49 1.07 2.65
C SER A 125 7.21 0.84 1.83
N TRP A 126 6.15 1.63 2.01
CA TRP A 126 4.93 1.51 1.19
C TRP A 126 5.17 1.90 -0.27
N PRO A 127 5.73 3.08 -0.62
CA PRO A 127 6.06 3.39 -2.02
C PRO A 127 7.00 2.36 -2.66
N THR A 128 7.97 1.85 -1.90
CA THR A 128 8.85 0.77 -2.36
C THR A 128 8.07 -0.50 -2.68
N TYR A 129 7.15 -0.90 -1.81
CA TYR A 129 6.32 -2.08 -2.02
C TYR A 129 5.48 -1.96 -3.30
N GLU A 130 4.86 -0.80 -3.50
CA GLU A 130 4.06 -0.50 -4.70
C GLU A 130 4.89 -0.60 -5.98
N LYS A 131 6.11 -0.04 -5.99
CA LYS A 131 7.00 -0.07 -7.16
C LYS A 131 7.25 -1.48 -7.68
N TYR A 132 7.56 -2.44 -6.83
CA TYR A 132 7.88 -3.80 -7.28
C TYR A 132 6.68 -4.73 -7.36
N THR A 133 5.46 -4.28 -7.03
CA THR A 133 4.25 -5.12 -7.06
C THR A 133 3.13 -4.55 -7.92
N ALA A 134 2.70 -3.31 -7.68
CA ALA A 134 1.45 -2.77 -8.21
C ALA A 134 1.54 -1.30 -8.66
N PRO A 135 2.50 -0.90 -9.52
CA PRO A 135 2.63 0.47 -9.96
C PRO A 135 1.35 0.96 -10.66
N LEU A 136 1.04 2.25 -10.52
CA LEU A 136 -0.12 2.92 -11.14
C LEU A 136 -1.47 2.27 -10.77
N ALA A 137 -1.57 1.73 -9.56
CA ALA A 137 -2.74 1.03 -9.03
C ALA A 137 -3.18 -0.17 -9.89
N ILE A 138 -2.24 -0.87 -10.50
CA ILE A 138 -2.53 -2.15 -11.14
C ILE A 138 -3.02 -3.16 -10.09
N GLY A 139 -4.18 -3.75 -10.30
CA GLY A 139 -4.75 -4.65 -9.30
C GLY A 139 -4.09 -6.02 -9.28
N TRP A 140 -3.68 -6.46 -8.14
CA TRP A 140 -3.42 -7.83 -7.69
C TRP A 140 -2.74 -8.77 -8.69
N MET A 141 -1.50 -8.47 -9.07
CA MET A 141 -0.65 -9.40 -9.84
C MET A 141 -0.06 -10.48 -8.91
N VAL A 142 -0.91 -11.15 -8.17
CA VAL A 142 -0.56 -12.16 -7.16
C VAL A 142 -1.03 -13.55 -7.56
N ALA A 143 -0.31 -14.56 -7.07
CA ALA A 143 -0.69 -15.94 -7.25
C ALA A 143 -2.03 -16.23 -6.54
N PRO A 144 -2.92 -17.02 -7.15
CA PRO A 144 -4.14 -17.47 -6.52
C PRO A 144 -3.84 -18.17 -5.18
N TYR A 145 -4.75 -18.01 -4.23
CA TYR A 145 -4.74 -18.69 -2.93
C TYR A 145 -3.70 -18.23 -1.90
N ASN A 146 -2.71 -17.41 -2.24
CA ASN A 146 -1.77 -16.91 -1.25
C ASN A 146 -1.67 -15.39 -1.15
N HIS A 147 -2.10 -14.65 -2.18
CA HIS A 147 -2.11 -13.17 -2.25
C HIS A 147 -0.75 -12.52 -1.95
N PHE A 148 0.34 -13.24 -2.22
CA PHE A 148 1.68 -12.86 -1.79
C PHE A 148 2.73 -13.02 -2.89
N ASP A 149 2.79 -14.19 -3.53
CA ASP A 149 3.72 -14.46 -4.60
C ASP A 149 3.26 -13.80 -5.91
N PRO A 150 4.19 -13.38 -6.80
CA PRO A 150 3.83 -12.74 -8.06
C PRO A 150 3.17 -13.70 -9.05
N SER A 151 2.22 -13.19 -9.81
CA SER A 151 1.67 -13.87 -10.98
C SER A 151 1.11 -12.85 -11.97
N VAL A 152 1.48 -12.98 -13.25
CA VAL A 152 1.01 -12.07 -14.32
C VAL A 152 -0.39 -12.41 -14.81
N ASP A 153 -0.80 -13.66 -14.72
CA ASP A 153 -2.08 -14.20 -15.22
C ASP A 153 -2.89 -14.90 -14.10
N GLY A 154 -2.34 -14.91 -12.88
CA GLY A 154 -3.05 -15.38 -11.70
C GLY A 154 -4.14 -14.40 -11.25
N TYR A 155 -5.13 -14.92 -10.59
CA TYR A 155 -6.19 -14.16 -9.95
C TYR A 155 -6.86 -14.99 -8.87
N GLU A 156 -7.50 -14.34 -7.95
CA GLU A 156 -8.05 -14.98 -6.76
C GLU A 156 -9.07 -16.08 -7.06
N TYR A 157 -9.90 -15.88 -8.11
CA TYR A 157 -10.92 -16.81 -8.54
C TYR A 157 -10.97 -16.94 -10.06
N ASP A 158 -10.87 -18.12 -10.59
CA ASP A 158 -10.84 -18.43 -12.02
C ASP A 158 -11.97 -17.78 -12.85
N ARG A 159 -13.11 -17.55 -12.26
CA ARG A 159 -14.30 -17.06 -12.98
C ARG A 159 -14.56 -15.58 -12.79
N TRP A 160 -13.84 -14.92 -11.90
CA TRP A 160 -14.09 -13.51 -11.60
C TRP A 160 -13.34 -12.56 -12.52
N GLY A 161 -12.48 -13.09 -13.33
CA GLY A 161 -11.62 -12.34 -14.19
C GLY A 161 -10.50 -11.64 -13.43
N THR A 162 -9.40 -11.51 -14.08
CA THR A 162 -8.23 -10.84 -13.54
C THR A 162 -8.51 -9.36 -13.32
N TYR A 163 -8.11 -8.86 -12.19
CA TYR A 163 -8.24 -7.43 -11.88
C TYR A 163 -7.34 -6.58 -12.76
N HIS A 164 -6.20 -7.09 -13.16
CA HIS A 164 -5.21 -6.40 -14.00
C HIS A 164 -5.39 -6.68 -15.51
N ARG A 165 -6.07 -7.74 -15.90
CA ARG A 165 -6.40 -8.11 -17.28
C ARG A 165 -5.30 -7.85 -18.30
N ILE A 166 -4.15 -8.46 -18.10
CA ILE A 166 -3.02 -8.34 -19.01
C ILE A 166 -3.30 -9.04 -20.35
N SER A 167 -2.81 -8.46 -21.45
CA SER A 167 -2.76 -9.06 -22.78
C SER A 167 -1.47 -8.65 -23.47
N HIS A 168 -1.25 -9.11 -24.70
CA HIS A 168 -0.06 -8.74 -25.48
C HIS A 168 0.09 -7.25 -25.80
N SER A 169 -0.93 -6.42 -25.59
CA SER A 169 -0.90 -5.01 -25.98
C SER A 169 -1.38 -4.01 -24.94
N ALA A 170 -1.97 -4.50 -23.85
CA ALA A 170 -2.60 -3.63 -22.84
C ALA A 170 -2.78 -4.33 -21.49
N ILE A 171 -2.89 -3.53 -20.45
CA ILE A 171 -3.11 -3.96 -19.07
C ILE A 171 -4.16 -3.07 -18.40
N GLY A 172 -4.72 -3.53 -17.29
CA GLY A 172 -5.77 -2.84 -16.55
C GLY A 172 -7.17 -3.25 -17.01
N ARG A 173 -8.18 -2.77 -16.30
CA ARG A 173 -9.58 -3.01 -16.58
C ARG A 173 -10.32 -1.70 -16.81
N ASP A 174 -11.12 -1.63 -17.87
CA ASP A 174 -11.98 -0.47 -18.10
C ASP A 174 -13.11 -0.46 -17.05
N ARG A 175 -13.01 0.46 -16.10
CA ARG A 175 -14.00 0.73 -15.06
C ARG A 175 -14.73 2.05 -15.27
N SER A 176 -14.53 2.69 -16.43
CA SER A 176 -15.28 3.87 -16.87
C SER A 176 -16.74 3.54 -17.13
N SER A 177 -17.53 4.56 -17.44
CA SER A 177 -18.94 4.43 -17.87
C SER A 177 -19.11 3.55 -19.12
N ARG A 178 -18.06 3.44 -19.95
CA ARG A 178 -18.05 2.58 -21.14
C ARG A 178 -17.66 1.13 -20.83
N GLY A 179 -17.07 0.88 -19.66
CA GLY A 179 -16.66 -0.43 -19.19
C GLY A 179 -17.62 -1.01 -18.16
N THR A 180 -17.15 -1.14 -16.90
CA THR A 180 -17.99 -1.67 -15.81
C THR A 180 -18.88 -0.63 -15.14
N GLY A 181 -18.69 0.66 -15.42
CA GLY A 181 -19.44 1.76 -14.80
C GLY A 181 -19.01 2.06 -13.35
N TYR A 182 -17.90 1.51 -12.88
CA TYR A 182 -17.46 1.70 -11.49
C TYR A 182 -17.19 3.17 -11.14
N SER A 183 -16.65 3.98 -12.07
CA SER A 183 -16.43 5.42 -11.91
C SER A 183 -17.70 6.19 -11.51
N GLN A 184 -18.87 5.70 -11.95
CA GLN A 184 -20.17 6.33 -11.69
C GLN A 184 -20.68 6.20 -10.24
N GLN A 185 -19.96 5.48 -9.38
CA GLN A 185 -20.28 5.37 -7.96
C GLN A 185 -19.83 6.61 -7.16
N TYR A 186 -18.93 7.39 -7.72
CA TYR A 186 -18.41 8.59 -7.07
C TYR A 186 -19.31 9.79 -7.32
N PHE A 187 -19.28 10.76 -6.40
CA PHE A 187 -19.89 12.06 -6.61
C PHE A 187 -19.03 12.90 -7.55
N GLU A 188 -19.65 13.89 -8.22
CA GLU A 188 -18.89 14.87 -8.99
C GLU A 188 -18.03 15.76 -8.06
N PRO A 189 -16.81 16.17 -8.46
CA PRO A 189 -16.21 15.97 -9.78
C PRO A 189 -15.44 14.64 -9.95
N LEU A 190 -15.41 13.78 -8.94
CA LEU A 190 -14.62 12.54 -8.95
C LEU A 190 -15.10 11.56 -10.03
N ALA A 191 -16.43 11.44 -10.21
CA ALA A 191 -16.99 10.55 -11.22
C ALA A 191 -16.45 10.91 -12.62
N SER A 192 -16.52 12.17 -13.02
CA SER A 192 -16.00 12.65 -14.31
C SER A 192 -14.47 12.54 -14.39
N MET A 193 -13.76 12.82 -13.30
CA MET A 193 -12.29 12.73 -13.25
C MET A 193 -11.80 11.30 -13.50
N TYR A 194 -12.41 10.30 -12.84
CA TYR A 194 -12.02 8.90 -13.00
C TYR A 194 -12.59 8.24 -14.27
N ASP A 195 -13.58 8.85 -14.92
CA ASP A 195 -14.22 8.27 -16.13
C ASP A 195 -13.39 8.46 -17.39
N SER A 196 -12.51 9.45 -17.43
CA SER A 196 -11.66 9.73 -18.57
C SER A 196 -10.18 9.44 -18.27
N ILE A 197 -9.52 8.77 -19.20
CA ILE A 197 -8.08 8.52 -19.14
C ILE A 197 -7.26 9.83 -19.09
N ASP A 198 -7.76 10.90 -19.70
CA ASP A 198 -7.07 12.20 -19.79
C ASP A 198 -7.14 13.00 -18.49
N THR A 199 -8.07 12.68 -17.59
CA THR A 199 -8.28 13.37 -16.33
C THR A 199 -8.05 12.48 -15.11
N CYS A 200 -7.94 11.17 -15.30
CA CYS A 200 -7.62 10.23 -14.25
C CYS A 200 -6.19 10.48 -13.73
N PRO A 201 -5.98 10.63 -12.41
CA PRO A 201 -4.63 10.66 -11.87
C PRO A 201 -3.82 9.43 -12.29
N GLU A 202 -2.57 9.63 -12.70
CA GLU A 202 -1.75 8.52 -13.22
C GLU A 202 -1.56 7.41 -12.19
N GLU A 203 -1.43 7.75 -10.91
CA GLU A 203 -1.32 6.79 -9.82
C GLU A 203 -2.54 5.85 -9.68
N MET A 204 -3.69 6.23 -10.28
CA MET A 204 -4.92 5.42 -10.30
C MET A 204 -5.24 4.86 -11.68
N LEU A 205 -4.37 5.08 -12.65
CA LEU A 205 -4.64 4.86 -14.07
C LEU A 205 -5.07 3.42 -14.38
N LEU A 206 -4.32 2.43 -13.90
CA LEU A 206 -4.57 1.02 -14.21
C LEU A 206 -5.70 0.41 -13.37
N PHE A 207 -6.11 1.07 -12.30
CA PHE A 207 -7.32 0.71 -11.58
C PHE A 207 -8.57 1.08 -12.40
N PHE A 208 -8.63 2.30 -12.93
CA PHE A 208 -9.83 2.77 -13.63
C PHE A 208 -9.86 2.43 -15.12
N HIS A 209 -8.70 2.28 -15.76
CA HIS A 209 -8.63 2.17 -17.22
C HIS A 209 -7.86 0.94 -17.67
N ARG A 210 -8.25 0.46 -18.85
CA ARG A 210 -7.45 -0.48 -19.64
C ARG A 210 -6.55 0.32 -20.57
N VAL A 211 -5.25 0.24 -20.36
CA VAL A 211 -4.26 1.11 -21.01
C VAL A 211 -3.33 0.28 -21.88
N ARG A 212 -3.04 0.79 -23.08
CA ARG A 212 -2.08 0.17 -23.99
C ARG A 212 -0.65 0.36 -23.48
N PHE A 213 0.22 -0.59 -23.77
CA PHE A 213 1.62 -0.53 -23.35
C PHE A 213 2.42 0.60 -23.99
N ASP A 214 1.98 1.11 -25.15
CA ASP A 214 2.58 2.26 -25.84
C ASP A 214 2.03 3.62 -25.39
N HIS A 215 1.12 3.66 -24.43
CA HIS A 215 0.63 4.89 -23.82
C HIS A 215 1.78 5.63 -23.12
N VAL A 216 1.93 6.92 -23.41
CA VAL A 216 2.99 7.77 -22.85
C VAL A 216 2.46 8.46 -21.60
N LEU A 217 3.17 8.28 -20.49
CA LEU A 217 2.89 8.90 -19.21
C LEU A 217 3.45 10.33 -19.13
N SER A 218 3.08 11.08 -18.10
CA SER A 218 3.57 12.44 -17.86
C SER A 218 5.09 12.54 -17.74
N THR A 219 5.76 11.45 -17.35
CA THR A 219 7.22 11.33 -17.32
C THR A 219 7.87 11.26 -18.69
N GLY A 220 7.10 11.01 -19.76
CA GLY A 220 7.58 10.76 -21.11
C GLY A 220 7.93 9.29 -21.39
N GLU A 221 7.84 8.42 -20.41
CA GLU A 221 7.99 6.97 -20.57
C GLU A 221 6.70 6.35 -21.14
N THR A 222 6.84 5.26 -21.89
CA THR A 222 5.67 4.42 -22.17
C THR A 222 5.24 3.65 -20.93
N LEU A 223 3.96 3.27 -20.86
CA LEU A 223 3.44 2.44 -19.75
C LEU A 223 4.29 1.17 -19.54
N LEU A 224 4.67 0.50 -20.63
CA LEU A 224 5.54 -0.68 -20.56
C LEU A 224 6.88 -0.37 -19.92
N GLN A 225 7.53 0.72 -20.36
CA GLN A 225 8.82 1.13 -19.82
C GLN A 225 8.72 1.50 -18.34
N HIS A 226 7.67 2.21 -17.95
CA HIS A 226 7.41 2.57 -16.56
C HIS A 226 7.24 1.33 -15.66
N ILE A 227 6.39 0.37 -16.05
CA ILE A 227 6.21 -0.88 -15.30
C ILE A 227 7.55 -1.61 -15.16
N TYR A 228 8.31 -1.71 -16.27
CA TYR A 228 9.60 -2.37 -16.26
C TYR A 228 10.60 -1.69 -15.30
N ASN A 229 10.74 -0.37 -15.39
CA ASN A 229 11.70 0.40 -14.60
C ASN A 229 11.33 0.41 -13.12
N THR A 230 10.06 0.62 -12.77
CA THR A 230 9.62 0.69 -11.36
C THR A 230 9.87 -0.62 -10.61
N HIS A 231 9.79 -1.77 -11.28
CA HIS A 231 10.14 -3.04 -10.65
C HIS A 231 11.64 -3.14 -10.29
N PHE A 232 12.53 -2.58 -11.11
CA PHE A 232 13.96 -2.48 -10.77
C PHE A 232 14.18 -1.48 -9.63
N GLU A 233 13.62 -0.29 -9.72
CA GLU A 233 13.72 0.72 -8.67
C GLU A 233 13.21 0.21 -7.31
N GLY A 234 12.10 -0.54 -7.31
CA GLY A 234 11.56 -1.13 -6.10
C GLY A 234 12.53 -2.12 -5.45
N VAL A 235 13.24 -2.93 -6.25
CA VAL A 235 14.29 -3.82 -5.74
C VAL A 235 15.46 -3.03 -5.16
N GLU A 236 15.93 -1.98 -5.84
CA GLU A 236 17.00 -1.10 -5.35
C GLU A 236 16.61 -0.42 -4.03
N ASP A 237 15.36 0.02 -3.91
CA ASP A 237 14.83 0.58 -2.66
C ASP A 237 14.82 -0.46 -1.52
N VAL A 238 14.50 -1.73 -1.78
CA VAL A 238 14.59 -2.81 -0.78
C VAL A 238 16.06 -3.07 -0.40
N GLU A 239 16.99 -3.05 -1.35
CA GLU A 239 18.42 -3.16 -1.08
C GLU A 239 18.91 -2.00 -0.18
N ARG A 240 18.42 -0.80 -0.44
CA ARG A 240 18.70 0.38 0.41
C ARG A 240 18.13 0.21 1.82
N MET A 241 16.88 -0.25 1.98
CA MET A 241 16.29 -0.52 3.30
C MET A 241 17.10 -1.55 4.08
N LEU A 242 17.54 -2.62 3.42
CA LEU A 242 18.39 -3.64 4.03
C LEU A 242 19.73 -3.06 4.50
N ALA A 243 20.39 -2.25 3.67
CA ALA A 243 21.66 -1.61 4.03
C ALA A 243 21.51 -0.63 5.21
N LEU A 244 20.41 0.13 5.22
CA LEU A 244 20.07 1.03 6.34
C LEU A 244 19.89 0.23 7.65
N TRP A 245 19.18 -0.88 7.62
CA TRP A 245 19.03 -1.72 8.80
C TRP A 245 20.35 -2.33 9.26
N GLN A 246 21.16 -2.83 8.33
CA GLN A 246 22.50 -3.38 8.65
C GLN A 246 23.40 -2.39 9.38
N ALA A 247 23.28 -1.11 9.08
CA ALA A 247 24.04 -0.07 9.78
C ALA A 247 23.66 0.12 11.27
N LEU A 248 22.58 -0.53 11.73
CA LEU A 248 22.13 -0.50 13.12
C LEU A 248 22.66 -1.67 13.97
N GLU A 249 23.57 -2.49 13.45
CA GLU A 249 24.20 -3.58 14.20
C GLU A 249 24.79 -3.07 15.53
N GLY A 250 24.46 -3.76 16.61
CA GLY A 250 24.88 -3.40 17.96
C GLY A 250 24.21 -2.15 18.57
N ARG A 251 23.24 -1.53 17.89
CA ARG A 251 22.51 -0.34 18.37
C ARG A 251 21.07 -0.64 18.81
N VAL A 252 20.55 -1.78 18.45
CA VAL A 252 19.25 -2.30 18.87
C VAL A 252 19.43 -3.65 19.56
N ASP A 253 18.39 -4.14 20.25
CA ASP A 253 18.42 -5.48 20.81
C ASP A 253 18.80 -6.51 19.75
N GLU A 254 19.75 -7.40 20.08
CA GLU A 254 20.33 -8.36 19.14
C GLU A 254 19.27 -9.30 18.53
N ALA A 255 18.32 -9.75 19.35
CA ALA A 255 17.28 -10.64 18.87
C ALA A 255 16.29 -9.93 17.92
N VAL A 256 15.99 -8.66 18.16
CA VAL A 256 15.21 -7.82 17.25
C VAL A 256 15.99 -7.57 15.97
N TYR A 257 17.29 -7.23 16.08
CA TYR A 257 18.14 -6.98 14.94
C TYR A 257 18.16 -8.17 13.96
N GLU A 258 18.42 -9.36 14.47
CA GLU A 258 18.51 -10.58 13.65
C GLU A 258 17.16 -10.98 13.02
N ARG A 259 16.06 -10.86 13.76
CA ARG A 259 14.73 -11.15 13.18
C ARG A 259 14.38 -10.20 12.05
N VAL A 260 14.58 -8.90 12.22
CA VAL A 260 14.31 -7.91 11.16
C VAL A 260 15.26 -8.09 9.99
N LEU A 261 16.55 -8.34 10.24
CA LEU A 261 17.54 -8.63 9.21
C LEU A 261 17.14 -9.84 8.35
N GLY A 262 16.70 -10.92 9.00
CA GLY A 262 16.21 -12.11 8.31
C GLY A 262 14.98 -11.82 7.44
N ARG A 263 14.03 -11.02 7.94
CA ARG A 263 12.85 -10.61 7.19
C ARG A 263 13.19 -9.71 6.01
N MET A 264 14.09 -8.75 6.16
CA MET A 264 14.50 -7.87 5.06
C MET A 264 15.28 -8.61 3.97
N ARG A 265 16.14 -9.57 4.33
CA ARG A 265 16.79 -10.46 3.36
C ARG A 265 15.76 -11.28 2.56
N PHE A 266 14.75 -11.80 3.25
CA PHE A 266 13.65 -12.49 2.61
C PHE A 266 12.88 -11.54 1.67
N GLN A 267 12.54 -10.33 2.12
CA GLN A 267 11.85 -9.31 1.30
C GLN A 267 12.66 -8.99 0.03
N LEU A 268 13.99 -8.84 0.13
CA LEU A 268 14.83 -8.60 -1.02
C LEU A 268 14.78 -9.74 -2.04
N THR A 269 14.86 -11.00 -1.58
CA THR A 269 14.72 -12.17 -2.46
C THR A 269 13.38 -12.15 -3.16
N HIS A 270 12.31 -11.94 -2.42
CA HIS A 270 10.95 -11.95 -2.96
C HIS A 270 10.68 -10.75 -3.88
N ALA A 271 11.23 -9.56 -3.59
CA ALA A 271 11.14 -8.41 -4.50
C ALA A 271 11.82 -8.67 -5.85
N LYS A 272 12.95 -9.41 -5.85
CA LYS A 272 13.61 -9.88 -7.07
C LYS A 272 12.74 -10.89 -7.83
N GLU A 273 12.07 -11.80 -7.14
CA GLU A 273 11.11 -12.74 -7.74
C GLU A 273 9.93 -11.99 -8.40
N TRP A 274 9.39 -10.97 -7.73
CA TRP A 274 8.36 -10.10 -8.29
C TRP A 274 8.83 -9.42 -9.58
N ARG A 275 9.97 -8.72 -9.52
CA ARG A 275 10.57 -8.06 -10.68
C ARG A 275 10.77 -9.04 -11.83
N ASP A 276 11.39 -10.18 -11.57
CA ASP A 276 11.75 -11.14 -12.62
C ASP A 276 10.51 -11.81 -13.23
N CYS A 277 9.51 -12.13 -12.41
CA CYS A 277 8.23 -12.67 -12.89
C CYS A 277 7.52 -11.68 -13.83
N ILE A 278 7.33 -10.44 -13.39
CA ILE A 278 6.60 -9.44 -14.17
C ILE A 278 7.38 -9.01 -15.40
N ASN A 279 8.65 -8.65 -15.26
CA ASN A 279 9.46 -8.13 -16.34
C ASN A 279 9.83 -9.18 -17.38
N THR A 280 9.85 -10.47 -17.04
CA THR A 280 10.04 -11.52 -18.06
C THR A 280 8.81 -11.71 -18.93
N TYR A 281 7.63 -11.44 -18.39
CA TYR A 281 6.38 -11.53 -19.15
C TYR A 281 6.17 -10.32 -20.08
N MET A 282 6.55 -9.12 -19.61
CA MET A 282 6.42 -7.86 -20.36
C MET A 282 7.43 -7.79 -21.52
#